data_d247a938b56ef169c2374f6924301199
#
_entry.id   d247a938b56ef169c2374f6924301199
#
_cell.length_a   1.000
_cell.length_b   1.000
_cell.length_c   1.000
_cell.angle_alpha   90.00
_cell.angle_beta   90.00
_cell.angle_gamma   90.00
#
_symmetry.space_group_name_H-M   'P 1'
#
loop_
_entity.id
_entity.type
_entity.pdbx_description
1 polymer ?
#
loop_
_entity_poly.entity_id
_entity_poly.type
_entity_poly.pdbx_seq_one_letter_code
_entity_poly.pdbx_strand_id
1 'polypeptide(L)'
;MTDADRKLIAAIPEALACTDLVCSSVNVGSSKAGINMDAVALMGQTVKKTAALTEKQGGFGCAKLVIFCNAVEDNPFMAGAFHGVGEPEKVINVGVSGPGVVYHALQSVKGQPFDVVAETVKKTAFRITRMGQLVAQEASRRLDTPFGIVDLSLAPTPAVGDSVARILEEMGLEVCGTHGTTAALALLNDAVKKGGVMASSSVGGLSGAFIPVSEDEGMIAAASSGALTLDKLEAMTCVCSVGLDMIALPGDTSAETIAAIIADEAAIGMINTKTTAVRVIPAPGCKVGDTVEFGGLLGSAPVQAVHPYSSAEFIARGGRIPAPLHSLKN
;
A
#
# COMPACT_ATOMS: atom_id res chain seq x y z
N MET A 1 5.27 10.78 -21.21
CA MET A 1 5.94 9.46 -21.29
C MET A 1 6.75 9.43 -22.57
N THR A 2 8.04 9.20 -22.47
CA THR A 2 8.96 9.09 -23.60
C THR A 2 8.94 7.67 -24.19
N ASP A 3 9.58 7.49 -25.35
CA ASP A 3 9.76 6.14 -25.94
C ASP A 3 10.65 5.24 -25.05
N ALA A 4 11.59 5.84 -24.34
CA ALA A 4 12.42 5.11 -23.37
C ALA A 4 11.58 4.58 -22.20
N ASP A 5 10.69 5.42 -21.64
CA ASP A 5 9.77 5.00 -20.57
C ASP A 5 8.87 3.85 -21.01
N ARG A 6 8.32 3.92 -22.23
CA ARG A 6 7.49 2.84 -22.80
C ARG A 6 8.25 1.52 -22.92
N LYS A 7 9.51 1.57 -23.38
CA LYS A 7 10.36 0.38 -23.49
C LYS A 7 10.70 -0.22 -22.13
N LEU A 8 10.99 0.61 -21.12
CA LEU A 8 11.26 0.16 -19.76
C LEU A 8 10.01 -0.51 -19.14
N ILE A 9 8.85 0.12 -19.24
CA ILE A 9 7.60 -0.47 -18.74
C ILE A 9 7.27 -1.78 -19.48
N ALA A 10 7.49 -1.84 -20.77
CA ALA A 10 7.24 -3.06 -21.57
C ALA A 10 8.14 -4.24 -21.17
N ALA A 11 9.32 -4.00 -20.57
CA ALA A 11 10.24 -5.02 -20.11
C ALA A 11 9.93 -5.55 -18.69
N ILE A 12 9.08 -4.86 -17.92
CA ILE A 12 8.76 -5.23 -16.54
C ILE A 12 8.21 -6.67 -16.43
N PRO A 13 7.24 -7.11 -17.24
CA PRO A 13 6.68 -8.45 -17.09
C PRO A 13 7.72 -9.57 -17.19
N GLU A 14 8.59 -9.48 -18.18
CA GLU A 14 9.67 -10.46 -18.38
C GLU A 14 10.70 -10.39 -17.26
N ALA A 15 11.09 -9.21 -16.82
CA ALA A 15 12.03 -9.04 -15.71
C ALA A 15 11.48 -9.64 -14.41
N LEU A 16 10.19 -9.43 -14.12
CA LEU A 16 9.55 -9.99 -12.94
C LEU A 16 9.32 -11.51 -13.03
N ALA A 17 9.20 -12.05 -14.23
CA ALA A 17 9.06 -13.48 -14.44
C ALA A 17 10.40 -14.25 -14.36
N CYS A 18 11.53 -13.56 -14.59
CA CYS A 18 12.86 -14.20 -14.62
C CYS A 18 13.40 -14.60 -13.23
N THR A 19 12.98 -13.93 -12.18
CA THR A 19 13.57 -14.10 -10.83
C THR A 19 12.62 -13.65 -9.74
N ASP A 20 12.69 -14.26 -8.58
CA ASP A 20 11.89 -13.89 -7.41
C ASP A 20 12.47 -12.68 -6.64
N LEU A 21 13.68 -12.26 -6.95
CA LEU A 21 14.41 -11.22 -6.22
C LEU A 21 14.17 -9.80 -6.77
N VAL A 22 13.72 -9.66 -8.02
CA VAL A 22 13.50 -8.36 -8.65
C VAL A 22 12.08 -7.88 -8.38
N CYS A 23 11.97 -6.65 -7.91
CA CYS A 23 10.71 -5.91 -7.80
C CYS A 23 10.76 -4.68 -8.70
N SER A 24 9.59 -4.12 -9.03
CA SER A 24 9.48 -2.93 -9.85
C SER A 24 8.35 -2.03 -9.37
N SER A 25 8.50 -0.74 -9.63
CA SER A 25 7.43 0.23 -9.42
C SER A 25 7.39 1.27 -10.53
N VAL A 26 6.20 1.83 -10.76
CA VAL A 26 5.99 2.91 -11.74
C VAL A 26 5.13 3.98 -11.09
N ASN A 27 5.55 5.24 -11.19
CA ASN A 27 4.75 6.37 -10.72
C ASN A 27 3.96 6.96 -11.90
N VAL A 28 2.64 6.89 -11.86
CA VAL A 28 1.76 7.32 -12.96
C VAL A 28 1.19 8.73 -12.80
N GLY A 29 1.37 9.34 -11.64
CA GLY A 29 0.79 10.66 -11.37
C GLY A 29 1.34 11.34 -10.13
N SER A 30 0.96 12.60 -9.98
CA SER A 30 1.24 13.37 -8.78
C SER A 30 0.26 14.52 -8.61
N SER A 31 0.16 15.04 -7.40
CA SER A 31 -0.64 16.22 -7.09
C SER A 31 -0.19 17.48 -7.86
N LYS A 32 1.06 17.51 -8.33
CA LYS A 32 1.61 18.62 -9.12
C LYS A 32 1.41 18.46 -10.63
N ALA A 33 1.51 17.23 -11.13
CA ALA A 33 1.51 16.95 -12.57
C ALA A 33 0.18 16.37 -13.10
N GLY A 34 -0.72 15.96 -12.22
CA GLY A 34 -1.92 15.23 -12.62
C GLY A 34 -1.61 13.76 -12.91
N ILE A 35 -2.55 13.04 -13.51
CA ILE A 35 -2.46 11.60 -13.81
C ILE A 35 -2.18 11.42 -15.30
N ASN A 36 -1.16 10.63 -15.63
CA ASN A 36 -0.84 10.25 -17.01
C ASN A 36 -1.66 9.01 -17.39
N MET A 37 -2.79 9.22 -18.08
CA MET A 37 -3.71 8.15 -18.46
C MET A 37 -3.14 7.18 -19.49
N ASP A 38 -2.17 7.61 -20.31
CA ASP A 38 -1.46 6.70 -21.22
C ASP A 38 -0.57 5.72 -20.43
N ALA A 39 0.05 6.21 -19.34
CA ALA A 39 0.82 5.35 -18.44
C ALA A 39 -0.10 4.40 -17.67
N VAL A 40 -1.25 4.89 -17.19
CA VAL A 40 -2.26 4.08 -16.50
C VAL A 40 -2.75 2.95 -17.40
N ALA A 41 -3.12 3.25 -18.65
CA ALA A 41 -3.54 2.23 -19.61
C ALA A 41 -2.45 1.17 -19.87
N LEU A 42 -1.21 1.62 -20.02
CA LEU A 42 -0.06 0.72 -20.21
C LEU A 42 0.19 -0.15 -18.98
N MET A 43 0.00 0.40 -17.76
CA MET A 43 0.18 -0.38 -16.52
C MET A 43 -0.90 -1.44 -16.34
N GLY A 44 -2.16 -1.19 -16.72
CA GLY A 44 -3.20 -2.22 -16.75
C GLY A 44 -2.79 -3.42 -17.61
N GLN A 45 -2.25 -3.14 -18.82
CA GLN A 45 -1.73 -4.17 -19.73
C GLN A 45 -0.50 -4.88 -19.13
N THR A 46 0.40 -4.14 -18.50
CA THR A 46 1.61 -4.65 -17.85
C THR A 46 1.27 -5.62 -16.73
N VAL A 47 0.34 -5.26 -15.84
CA VAL A 47 -0.16 -6.15 -14.77
C VAL A 47 -0.75 -7.43 -15.36
N LYS A 48 -1.63 -7.31 -16.37
CA LYS A 48 -2.26 -8.46 -17.02
C LYS A 48 -1.22 -9.40 -17.65
N LYS A 49 -0.23 -8.84 -18.36
CA LYS A 49 0.86 -9.61 -18.96
C LYS A 49 1.75 -10.27 -17.90
N THR A 50 2.05 -9.56 -16.81
CA THR A 50 2.84 -10.09 -15.68
C THR A 50 2.14 -11.29 -15.05
N ALA A 51 0.83 -11.19 -14.81
CA ALA A 51 0.04 -12.30 -14.30
C ALA A 51 0.09 -13.53 -15.23
N ALA A 52 -0.05 -13.32 -16.54
CA ALA A 52 0.01 -14.40 -17.52
C ALA A 52 1.39 -15.07 -17.58
N LEU A 53 2.48 -14.31 -17.54
CA LEU A 53 3.84 -14.86 -17.56
C LEU A 53 4.21 -15.62 -16.26
N THR A 54 3.52 -15.33 -15.16
CA THR A 54 3.71 -15.99 -13.86
C THR A 54 2.50 -16.85 -13.46
N GLU A 55 1.72 -17.32 -14.43
CA GLU A 55 0.51 -18.13 -14.22
C GLU A 55 0.76 -19.36 -13.35
N LYS A 56 1.88 -20.08 -13.58
CA LYS A 56 2.25 -21.27 -12.78
C LYS A 56 2.48 -20.98 -11.31
N GLN A 57 2.64 -19.72 -10.95
CA GLN A 57 2.85 -19.22 -9.59
C GLN A 57 1.64 -18.38 -9.13
N GLY A 58 0.46 -18.59 -9.70
CA GLY A 58 -0.75 -17.85 -9.33
C GLY A 58 -0.73 -16.35 -9.65
N GLY A 59 0.12 -15.91 -10.60
CA GLY A 59 0.27 -14.49 -10.92
C GLY A 59 1.24 -13.75 -9.99
N PHE A 60 2.11 -14.46 -9.27
CA PHE A 60 3.02 -13.92 -8.24
C PHE A 60 3.89 -12.75 -8.72
N GLY A 61 4.21 -12.67 -10.01
CA GLY A 61 4.93 -11.51 -10.57
C GLY A 61 4.24 -10.17 -10.26
N CYS A 62 2.92 -10.16 -10.16
CA CYS A 62 2.16 -8.96 -9.81
C CYS A 62 2.34 -8.53 -8.35
N ALA A 63 2.65 -9.45 -7.43
CA ALA A 63 2.98 -9.13 -6.05
C ALA A 63 4.28 -8.32 -5.91
N LYS A 64 5.13 -8.35 -6.95
CA LYS A 64 6.40 -7.62 -7.04
C LYS A 64 6.30 -6.32 -7.85
N LEU A 65 5.10 -5.91 -8.25
CA LEU A 65 4.84 -4.71 -9.07
C LEU A 65 3.91 -3.76 -8.36
N VAL A 66 4.37 -2.54 -8.12
CA VAL A 66 3.57 -1.49 -7.47
C VAL A 66 3.43 -0.28 -8.39
N ILE A 67 2.21 0.20 -8.55
CA ILE A 67 1.90 1.41 -9.31
C ILE A 67 1.58 2.54 -8.33
N PHE A 68 2.36 3.62 -8.38
CA PHE A 68 2.24 4.75 -7.46
C PHE A 68 1.61 5.99 -8.09
N CYS A 69 0.96 6.79 -7.23
CA CYS A 69 0.80 8.22 -7.39
C CYS A 69 1.44 8.94 -6.19
N ASN A 70 2.16 10.03 -6.42
CA ASN A 70 2.96 10.71 -5.41
C ASN A 70 3.96 9.76 -4.71
N ALA A 71 4.72 8.99 -5.47
CA ALA A 71 5.75 8.12 -4.91
C ALA A 71 6.71 8.91 -4.01
N VAL A 72 7.06 8.36 -2.87
CA VAL A 72 8.04 8.95 -1.94
C VAL A 72 9.47 8.76 -2.46
N GLU A 73 10.38 9.63 -2.02
CA GLU A 73 11.78 9.56 -2.46
C GLU A 73 12.52 8.37 -1.84
N ASP A 74 12.31 8.10 -0.55
CA ASP A 74 12.91 6.98 0.17
C ASP A 74 11.82 6.07 0.74
N ASN A 75 11.97 4.77 0.55
CA ASN A 75 11.01 3.78 1.00
C ASN A 75 11.70 2.43 1.28
N PRO A 76 11.79 1.98 2.54
CA PRO A 76 12.31 0.66 2.89
C PRO A 76 11.26 -0.47 2.80
N PHE A 77 9.98 -0.13 2.59
CA PHE A 77 8.87 -1.08 2.48
C PHE A 77 8.37 -1.22 1.03
N MET A 78 7.35 -2.04 0.83
CA MET A 78 6.73 -2.37 -0.45
C MET A 78 7.64 -3.18 -1.38
N ALA A 79 7.19 -3.36 -2.62
CA ALA A 79 7.92 -4.10 -3.63
C ALA A 79 9.14 -3.29 -4.11
N GLY A 80 10.25 -3.53 -3.48
CA GLY A 80 11.50 -2.82 -3.72
C GLY A 80 11.67 -1.57 -2.87
N ALA A 81 12.80 -1.49 -2.21
CA ALA A 81 13.21 -0.28 -1.52
C ALA A 81 13.60 0.80 -2.53
N PHE A 82 13.26 2.06 -2.22
CA PHE A 82 13.66 3.21 -3.03
C PHE A 82 14.78 3.96 -2.35
N HIS A 83 15.61 4.56 -3.19
CA HIS A 83 16.59 5.57 -2.80
C HIS A 83 16.31 6.82 -3.62
N GLY A 84 16.21 7.98 -2.95
CA GLY A 84 16.01 9.27 -3.60
C GLY A 84 17.17 9.67 -4.50
N VAL A 85 16.93 10.71 -5.31
CA VAL A 85 17.91 11.23 -6.28
C VAL A 85 18.98 12.11 -5.66
N GLY A 86 18.94 12.30 -4.33
CA GLY A 86 19.90 13.10 -3.59
C GLY A 86 21.19 12.35 -3.26
N GLU A 87 22.08 12.99 -2.53
CA GLU A 87 23.24 12.38 -1.92
C GLU A 87 22.93 11.93 -0.48
N PRO A 88 23.61 10.91 0.00
CA PRO A 88 24.71 10.12 -0.59
C PRO A 88 24.23 9.01 -1.53
N GLU A 89 25.15 8.45 -2.35
CA GLU A 89 24.86 7.32 -3.26
C GLU A 89 24.40 6.04 -2.55
N LYS A 90 24.71 5.90 -1.28
CA LYS A 90 24.26 4.80 -0.42
C LYS A 90 23.71 5.35 0.89
N VAL A 91 22.64 4.78 1.39
CA VAL A 91 21.95 5.20 2.61
C VAL A 91 21.37 4.00 3.35
N ILE A 92 21.30 4.10 4.67
CA ILE A 92 20.57 3.15 5.50
C ILE A 92 19.22 3.76 5.83
N ASN A 93 18.13 3.18 5.31
CA ASN A 93 16.77 3.45 5.72
C ASN A 93 16.28 2.29 6.57
N VAL A 94 15.57 2.57 7.65
CA VAL A 94 15.07 1.54 8.56
C VAL A 94 13.56 1.54 8.57
N GLY A 95 12.95 0.42 8.15
CA GLY A 95 11.54 0.16 8.32
C GLY A 95 11.29 -0.50 9.67
N VAL A 96 10.36 0.03 10.44
CA VAL A 96 9.92 -0.56 11.72
C VAL A 96 8.42 -0.82 11.63
N SER A 97 8.03 -2.08 11.81
CA SER A 97 6.63 -2.48 11.88
C SER A 97 6.23 -2.76 13.33
N GLY A 98 4.96 -2.57 13.64
CA GLY A 98 4.49 -2.80 15.00
C GLY A 98 2.98 -2.88 15.19
N PRO A 99 2.18 -3.50 14.27
CA PRO A 99 0.75 -3.66 14.49
C PRO A 99 0.45 -4.38 15.81
N GLY A 100 1.14 -5.48 16.10
CA GLY A 100 0.97 -6.24 17.33
C GLY A 100 1.25 -5.44 18.60
N VAL A 101 2.24 -4.55 18.59
CA VAL A 101 2.54 -3.68 19.73
C VAL A 101 1.43 -2.66 19.96
N VAL A 102 0.89 -2.08 18.89
CA VAL A 102 -0.25 -1.15 18.97
C VAL A 102 -1.51 -1.87 19.42
N TYR A 103 -1.81 -3.03 18.85
CA TYR A 103 -2.94 -3.87 19.24
C TYR A 103 -2.92 -4.17 20.76
N HIS A 104 -1.78 -4.66 21.25
CA HIS A 104 -1.63 -4.96 22.68
C HIS A 104 -1.79 -3.71 23.56
N ALA A 105 -1.27 -2.56 23.13
CA ALA A 105 -1.43 -1.31 23.87
C ALA A 105 -2.91 -0.89 23.96
N LEU A 106 -3.69 -1.07 22.90
CA LEU A 106 -5.11 -0.72 22.88
C LEU A 106 -5.97 -1.60 23.77
N GLN A 107 -5.61 -2.84 23.99
CA GLN A 107 -6.30 -3.73 24.93
C GLN A 107 -6.38 -3.11 26.35
N SER A 108 -5.36 -2.33 26.76
CA SER A 108 -5.35 -1.68 28.06
C SER A 108 -6.30 -0.49 28.19
N VAL A 109 -6.81 0.02 27.07
CA VAL A 109 -7.73 1.17 27.00
C VAL A 109 -9.05 0.83 26.30
N LYS A 110 -9.40 -0.44 26.27
CA LYS A 110 -10.65 -0.93 25.67
C LYS A 110 -11.86 -0.19 26.24
N GLY A 111 -12.73 0.29 25.34
CA GLY A 111 -13.94 1.03 25.73
C GLY A 111 -13.70 2.46 26.24
N GLN A 112 -12.46 2.95 26.24
CA GLN A 112 -12.16 4.34 26.56
C GLN A 112 -12.50 5.28 25.39
N PRO A 113 -12.70 6.58 25.65
CA PRO A 113 -12.94 7.58 24.59
C PRO A 113 -11.82 7.63 23.54
N PHE A 114 -12.14 8.07 22.31
CA PHE A 114 -11.20 8.08 21.19
C PHE A 114 -9.97 8.98 21.39
N ASP A 115 -10.05 10.03 22.20
CA ASP A 115 -8.89 10.83 22.57
C ASP A 115 -7.87 10.04 23.41
N VAL A 116 -8.33 9.15 24.30
CA VAL A 116 -7.48 8.22 25.06
C VAL A 116 -6.86 7.17 24.11
N VAL A 117 -7.65 6.64 23.20
CA VAL A 117 -7.17 5.70 22.17
C VAL A 117 -6.07 6.35 21.31
N ALA A 118 -6.32 7.56 20.78
CA ALA A 118 -5.36 8.29 19.95
C ALA A 118 -4.06 8.60 20.71
N GLU A 119 -4.15 9.01 21.97
CA GLU A 119 -2.97 9.28 22.79
C GLU A 119 -2.16 8.01 23.09
N THR A 120 -2.83 6.87 23.27
CA THR A 120 -2.19 5.57 23.47
C THR A 120 -1.44 5.13 22.20
N VAL A 121 -2.07 5.21 21.03
CA VAL A 121 -1.43 4.93 19.75
C VAL A 121 -0.22 5.84 19.55
N LYS A 122 -0.37 7.14 19.74
CA LYS A 122 0.70 8.14 19.57
C LYS A 122 1.92 7.84 20.47
N LYS A 123 1.70 7.54 21.75
CA LYS A 123 2.79 7.17 22.68
C LYS A 123 3.47 5.87 22.29
N THR A 124 2.72 4.89 21.81
CA THR A 124 3.25 3.61 21.34
C THR A 124 4.10 3.81 20.08
N ALA A 125 3.59 4.53 19.10
CA ALA A 125 4.31 4.90 17.88
C ALA A 125 5.60 5.67 18.17
N PHE A 126 5.57 6.62 19.11
CA PHE A 126 6.77 7.32 19.58
C PHE A 126 7.86 6.34 20.05
N ARG A 127 7.52 5.38 20.90
CA ARG A 127 8.48 4.42 21.44
C ARG A 127 9.06 3.53 20.35
N ILE A 128 8.23 3.04 19.43
CA ILE A 128 8.65 2.19 18.31
C ILE A 128 9.62 2.97 17.41
N THR A 129 9.29 4.20 17.04
CA THR A 129 10.13 5.06 16.20
C THR A 129 11.48 5.34 16.84
N ARG A 130 11.51 5.65 18.15
CA ARG A 130 12.77 5.85 18.88
C ARG A 130 13.65 4.63 18.86
N MET A 131 13.08 3.44 19.00
CA MET A 131 13.84 2.18 18.91
C MET A 131 14.43 2.02 17.51
N GLY A 132 13.61 2.22 16.45
CA GLY A 132 14.07 2.16 15.06
C GLY A 132 15.23 3.12 14.78
N GLN A 133 15.15 4.37 15.27
CA GLN A 133 16.22 5.36 15.12
C GLN A 133 17.52 4.93 15.82
N LEU A 134 17.44 4.40 17.03
CA LEU A 134 18.64 3.94 17.75
C LEU A 134 19.34 2.80 17.00
N VAL A 135 18.58 1.84 16.48
CA VAL A 135 19.10 0.75 15.65
C VAL A 135 19.74 1.29 14.37
N ALA A 136 19.06 2.22 13.70
CA ALA A 136 19.55 2.84 12.47
C ALA A 136 20.88 3.59 12.66
N GLN A 137 20.98 4.37 13.72
CA GLN A 137 22.21 5.11 14.06
C GLN A 137 23.38 4.17 14.39
N GLU A 138 23.13 3.08 15.11
CA GLU A 138 24.17 2.10 15.40
C GLU A 138 24.58 1.32 14.15
N ALA A 139 23.63 0.97 13.27
CA ALA A 139 23.95 0.37 11.98
C ALA A 139 24.78 1.29 11.09
N SER A 140 24.39 2.56 11.00
CA SER A 140 25.13 3.61 10.29
C SER A 140 26.56 3.71 10.76
N ARG A 141 26.78 3.76 12.06
CA ARG A 141 28.11 3.83 12.67
C ARG A 141 28.96 2.58 12.36
N ARG A 142 28.38 1.37 12.41
CA ARG A 142 29.10 0.10 12.16
C ARG A 142 29.44 -0.08 10.69
N LEU A 143 28.56 0.33 9.80
CA LEU A 143 28.69 0.11 8.35
C LEU A 143 29.35 1.30 7.62
N ASP A 144 29.70 2.35 8.33
CA ASP A 144 30.22 3.61 7.76
C ASP A 144 29.35 4.07 6.57
N THR A 145 28.04 4.12 6.79
CA THR A 145 27.05 4.48 5.77
C THR A 145 26.04 5.42 6.39
N PRO A 146 25.76 6.59 5.77
CA PRO A 146 24.84 7.56 6.31
C PRO A 146 23.46 6.98 6.61
N PHE A 147 22.87 7.40 7.72
CA PHE A 147 21.48 7.14 8.07
C PHE A 147 20.56 8.15 7.36
N GLY A 148 19.54 7.66 6.68
CA GLY A 148 18.51 8.44 6.01
C GLY A 148 17.25 8.59 6.87
N ILE A 149 16.31 7.67 6.73
CA ILE A 149 15.01 7.77 7.39
C ILE A 149 14.67 6.54 8.26
N VAL A 150 13.76 6.78 9.21
CA VAL A 150 12.95 5.73 9.85
C VAL A 150 11.55 5.79 9.25
N ASP A 151 11.13 4.69 8.67
CA ASP A 151 9.76 4.46 8.25
C ASP A 151 9.02 3.67 9.32
N LEU A 152 8.10 4.32 10.03
CA LEU A 152 7.20 3.66 10.95
C LEU A 152 5.91 3.32 10.21
N SER A 153 5.87 2.15 9.62
CA SER A 153 4.66 1.61 9.00
C SER A 153 4.10 0.47 9.83
N LEU A 154 2.81 0.56 10.16
CA LEU A 154 2.09 -0.59 10.67
C LEU A 154 1.81 -1.52 9.48
N ALA A 155 2.86 -2.22 9.06
CA ALA A 155 2.84 -3.21 7.99
C ALA A 155 2.61 -4.59 8.63
N PRO A 156 1.40 -5.16 8.52
CA PRO A 156 1.07 -6.41 9.18
C PRO A 156 1.77 -7.60 8.54
N THR A 157 1.72 -8.72 9.24
CA THR A 157 2.06 -10.04 8.70
C THR A 157 0.87 -10.98 8.85
N PRO A 158 0.83 -12.13 8.15
CA PRO A 158 -0.26 -13.11 8.31
C PRO A 158 -0.29 -13.78 9.70
N ALA A 159 0.69 -13.47 10.56
CA ALA A 159 0.75 -14.02 11.91
C ALA A 159 -0.37 -13.47 12.80
N VAL A 160 -0.97 -14.36 13.59
CA VAL A 160 -1.99 -13.98 14.57
C VAL A 160 -1.41 -12.99 15.59
N GLY A 161 -2.11 -11.88 15.78
CA GLY A 161 -1.71 -10.81 16.69
C GLY A 161 -0.89 -9.69 16.05
N ASP A 162 -0.61 -9.77 14.74
CA ASP A 162 0.11 -8.74 13.98
C ASP A 162 -0.77 -8.19 12.83
N SER A 163 -1.96 -7.68 13.17
CA SER A 163 -3.00 -7.28 12.24
C SER A 163 -3.46 -5.84 12.46
N VAL A 164 -3.51 -5.05 11.40
CA VAL A 164 -4.12 -3.71 11.41
C VAL A 164 -5.63 -3.81 11.50
N ALA A 165 -6.26 -4.78 10.85
CA ALA A 165 -7.70 -5.00 10.97
C ALA A 165 -8.12 -5.23 12.43
N ARG A 166 -7.34 -6.04 13.17
CA ARG A 166 -7.61 -6.29 14.59
C ARG A 166 -7.44 -5.06 15.48
N ILE A 167 -6.53 -4.14 15.11
CA ILE A 167 -6.44 -2.83 15.77
C ILE A 167 -7.75 -2.05 15.59
N LEU A 168 -8.29 -2.03 14.37
CA LEU A 168 -9.55 -1.32 14.07
C LEU A 168 -10.74 -1.95 14.80
N GLU A 169 -10.78 -3.26 14.89
CA GLU A 169 -11.80 -4.00 15.65
C GLU A 169 -11.69 -3.75 17.16
N GLU A 170 -10.48 -3.65 17.72
CA GLU A 170 -10.27 -3.31 19.12
C GLU A 170 -10.78 -1.89 19.46
N MET A 171 -10.89 -0.99 18.47
CA MET A 171 -11.54 0.31 18.61
C MET A 171 -13.07 0.24 18.70
N GLY A 172 -13.68 -0.97 18.63
CA GLY A 172 -15.10 -1.20 18.82
C GLY A 172 -15.86 -1.56 17.54
N LEU A 173 -15.16 -1.89 16.46
CA LEU A 173 -15.79 -2.43 15.24
C LEU A 173 -15.95 -3.94 15.39
N GLU A 174 -17.11 -4.48 15.04
CA GLU A 174 -17.35 -5.94 15.07
C GLU A 174 -16.48 -6.67 14.04
N VAL A 175 -16.40 -6.13 12.81
CA VAL A 175 -15.57 -6.65 11.72
C VAL A 175 -14.99 -5.47 10.94
N CYS A 176 -13.71 -5.56 10.60
CA CYS A 176 -13.06 -4.60 9.69
C CYS A 176 -13.80 -4.57 8.34
N GLY A 177 -14.06 -3.39 7.81
CA GLY A 177 -14.88 -3.19 6.61
C GLY A 177 -16.27 -2.64 6.91
N THR A 178 -16.82 -2.85 8.11
CA THR A 178 -18.11 -2.25 8.49
C THR A 178 -18.04 -0.71 8.56
N HIS A 179 -19.21 -0.05 8.60
CA HIS A 179 -19.27 1.41 8.75
C HIS A 179 -18.53 1.86 10.01
N GLY A 180 -17.71 2.90 9.89
CA GLY A 180 -16.78 3.35 10.95
C GLY A 180 -15.33 2.97 10.69
N THR A 181 -15.03 1.94 9.88
CA THR A 181 -13.66 1.48 9.61
C THR A 181 -12.77 2.59 9.05
N THR A 182 -13.27 3.38 8.08
CA THR A 182 -12.51 4.50 7.50
C THR A 182 -12.20 5.58 8.56
N ALA A 183 -13.12 5.87 9.48
CA ALA A 183 -12.90 6.83 10.57
C ALA A 183 -11.88 6.31 11.59
N ALA A 184 -11.98 5.04 11.97
CA ALA A 184 -11.02 4.39 12.87
C ALA A 184 -9.61 4.37 12.25
N LEU A 185 -9.50 4.06 10.96
CA LEU A 185 -8.24 4.08 10.22
C LEU A 185 -7.65 5.49 10.12
N ALA A 186 -8.48 6.51 9.93
CA ALA A 186 -8.02 7.91 9.94
C ALA A 186 -7.41 8.30 11.28
N LEU A 187 -8.06 7.93 12.39
CA LEU A 187 -7.51 8.13 13.73
C LEU A 187 -6.19 7.39 13.92
N LEU A 188 -6.16 6.11 13.56
CA LEU A 188 -4.95 5.27 13.68
C LEU A 188 -3.78 5.87 12.92
N ASN A 189 -3.99 6.17 11.64
CA ASN A 189 -2.94 6.69 10.76
C ASN A 189 -2.38 8.04 11.23
N ASP A 190 -3.25 8.96 11.62
CA ASP A 190 -2.87 10.27 12.16
C ASP A 190 -2.08 10.15 13.48
N ALA A 191 -2.56 9.32 14.42
CA ALA A 191 -1.90 9.13 15.71
C ALA A 191 -0.51 8.48 15.55
N VAL A 192 -0.36 7.52 14.61
CA VAL A 192 0.94 6.91 14.27
C VAL A 192 1.90 7.96 13.74
N LYS A 193 1.47 8.77 12.76
CA LYS A 193 2.31 9.84 12.18
C LYS A 193 2.72 10.87 13.22
N LYS A 194 1.80 11.32 14.07
CA LYS A 194 2.11 12.24 15.17
C LYS A 194 3.15 11.67 16.14
N GLY A 195 3.02 10.40 16.51
CA GLY A 195 3.99 9.72 17.36
C GLY A 195 5.37 9.64 16.71
N GLY A 196 5.43 9.30 15.43
CA GLY A 196 6.67 9.24 14.65
C GLY A 196 7.38 10.58 14.58
N VAL A 197 6.70 11.62 14.12
CA VAL A 197 7.29 12.98 13.97
C VAL A 197 7.77 13.55 15.31
N MET A 198 7.09 13.25 16.41
CA MET A 198 7.54 13.66 17.75
C MET A 198 8.78 12.88 18.23
N ALA A 199 9.01 11.69 17.70
CA ALA A 199 10.12 10.81 18.11
C ALA A 199 11.42 11.08 17.36
N SER A 200 11.35 11.51 16.09
CA SER A 200 12.50 11.66 15.20
C SER A 200 12.26 12.73 14.14
N SER A 201 13.30 13.51 13.84
CA SER A 201 13.32 14.40 12.68
C SER A 201 13.57 13.67 11.36
N SER A 202 13.93 12.39 11.43
CA SER A 202 14.25 11.54 10.27
C SER A 202 13.11 10.58 9.91
N VAL A 203 11.87 10.87 10.32
CA VAL A 203 10.70 10.09 9.90
C VAL A 203 10.40 10.37 8.43
N GLY A 204 10.20 9.31 7.65
CA GLY A 204 9.94 9.42 6.22
C GLY A 204 9.26 8.16 5.66
N GLY A 205 9.43 7.93 4.38
CA GLY A 205 8.88 6.79 3.67
C GLY A 205 7.35 6.79 3.63
N LEU A 206 6.77 5.63 3.83
CA LEU A 206 5.32 5.41 3.82
C LEU A 206 4.70 5.42 5.22
N SER A 207 5.43 5.91 6.23
CA SER A 207 5.02 5.93 7.65
C SER A 207 3.52 6.07 7.87
N GLY A 208 2.92 5.15 8.62
CA GLY A 208 1.48 5.12 8.93
C GLY A 208 0.91 3.70 8.92
N ALA A 209 -0.40 3.58 8.70
CA ALA A 209 -1.09 2.30 8.70
C ALA A 209 -1.25 1.74 7.28
N PHE A 210 -0.79 0.51 7.05
CA PHE A 210 -0.97 -0.26 5.83
C PHE A 210 -2.24 -1.09 5.91
N ILE A 211 -2.82 -1.40 4.76
CA ILE A 211 -4.04 -2.22 4.65
C ILE A 211 -3.90 -3.32 3.58
N PRO A 212 -2.79 -4.09 3.54
CA PRO A 212 -2.66 -5.19 2.59
C PRO A 212 -3.65 -6.29 2.93
N VAL A 213 -4.33 -6.85 1.92
CA VAL A 213 -5.35 -7.86 2.21
C VAL A 213 -4.72 -9.21 2.52
N SER A 214 -3.70 -9.64 1.76
CA SER A 214 -3.12 -10.98 1.94
C SER A 214 -2.15 -11.09 3.13
N GLU A 215 -1.59 -9.97 3.56
CA GLU A 215 -0.55 -9.91 4.59
C GLU A 215 -1.11 -9.67 6.00
N ASP A 216 -2.44 -9.62 6.17
CA ASP A 216 -3.14 -9.30 7.42
C ASP A 216 -4.25 -10.32 7.68
N GLU A 217 -4.12 -11.13 8.74
CA GLU A 217 -5.09 -12.18 9.02
C GLU A 217 -6.52 -11.64 9.25
N GLY A 218 -6.64 -10.46 9.82
CA GLY A 218 -7.94 -9.81 10.02
C GLY A 218 -8.52 -9.25 8.72
N MET A 219 -7.70 -8.71 7.81
CA MET A 219 -8.14 -8.28 6.48
C MET A 219 -8.58 -9.49 5.63
N ILE A 220 -7.82 -10.59 5.67
CA ILE A 220 -8.20 -11.86 5.02
C ILE A 220 -9.57 -12.32 5.51
N ALA A 221 -9.77 -12.36 6.83
CA ALA A 221 -11.03 -12.78 7.43
C ALA A 221 -12.19 -11.84 7.04
N ALA A 222 -11.98 -10.53 7.09
CA ALA A 222 -12.97 -9.53 6.73
C ALA A 222 -13.36 -9.57 5.25
N ALA A 223 -12.39 -9.77 4.35
CA ALA A 223 -12.63 -9.93 2.92
C ALA A 223 -13.36 -11.25 2.62
N SER A 224 -12.96 -12.35 3.26
CA SER A 224 -13.61 -13.67 3.10
C SER A 224 -15.06 -13.66 3.58
N SER A 225 -15.39 -12.88 4.60
CA SER A 225 -16.78 -12.73 5.09
C SER A 225 -17.63 -11.79 4.23
N GLY A 226 -17.03 -11.07 3.27
CA GLY A 226 -17.69 -10.05 2.46
C GLY A 226 -17.91 -8.70 3.17
N ALA A 227 -17.41 -8.52 4.39
CA ALA A 227 -17.47 -7.23 5.10
C ALA A 227 -16.52 -6.20 4.51
N LEU A 228 -15.36 -6.65 4.00
CA LEU A 228 -14.36 -5.81 3.36
C LEU A 228 -14.37 -6.03 1.85
N THR A 229 -14.96 -5.11 1.12
CA THR A 229 -15.05 -5.10 -0.36
C THR A 229 -13.98 -4.21 -0.98
N LEU A 230 -13.77 -4.32 -2.30
CA LEU A 230 -12.85 -3.45 -3.04
C LEU A 230 -13.23 -1.97 -2.90
N ASP A 231 -14.52 -1.62 -3.06
CA ASP A 231 -15.02 -0.24 -2.87
C ASP A 231 -14.72 0.28 -1.45
N LYS A 232 -14.85 -0.60 -0.45
CA LYS A 232 -14.54 -0.23 0.92
C LYS A 232 -13.04 0.01 1.13
N LEU A 233 -12.21 -0.81 0.51
CA LEU A 233 -10.75 -0.62 0.51
C LEU A 233 -10.38 0.70 -0.17
N GLU A 234 -10.94 1.02 -1.34
CA GLU A 234 -10.73 2.31 -2.01
C GLU A 234 -11.10 3.50 -1.11
N ALA A 235 -12.25 3.44 -0.42
CA ALA A 235 -12.61 4.46 0.57
C ALA A 235 -11.60 4.56 1.72
N MET A 236 -11.04 3.44 2.17
CA MET A 236 -10.02 3.39 3.22
C MET A 236 -8.68 3.96 2.75
N THR A 237 -8.35 3.86 1.46
CA THR A 237 -7.11 4.40 0.91
C THR A 237 -7.06 5.93 0.94
N CYS A 238 -8.18 6.61 1.08
CA CYS A 238 -8.20 8.05 1.33
C CYS A 238 -7.45 8.45 2.61
N VAL A 239 -7.39 7.56 3.59
CA VAL A 239 -6.88 7.83 4.95
C VAL A 239 -5.78 6.88 5.43
N CYS A 240 -5.45 5.83 4.68
CA CYS A 240 -4.29 4.97 4.97
C CYS A 240 -2.97 5.63 4.54
N SER A 241 -1.85 4.98 4.75
CA SER A 241 -0.54 5.50 4.35
C SER A 241 -0.10 5.09 2.95
N VAL A 242 -0.69 4.07 2.36
CA VAL A 242 -0.27 3.52 1.06
C VAL A 242 -1.40 3.54 0.03
N GLY A 243 -2.26 2.56 -0.01
CA GLY A 243 -3.26 2.38 -1.06
C GLY A 243 -3.83 0.96 -1.07
N LEU A 244 -4.32 0.53 -2.22
CA LEU A 244 -4.73 -0.85 -2.47
C LEU A 244 -3.49 -1.75 -2.51
N ASP A 245 -3.46 -2.72 -1.62
CA ASP A 245 -2.27 -3.54 -1.48
C ASP A 245 -2.60 -5.02 -1.35
N MET A 246 -1.90 -5.84 -2.17
CA MET A 246 -2.04 -7.30 -2.19
C MET A 246 -3.48 -7.77 -2.35
N ILE A 247 -4.17 -7.21 -3.35
CA ILE A 247 -5.56 -7.54 -3.67
C ILE A 247 -5.60 -8.59 -4.79
N ALA A 248 -6.14 -9.77 -4.49
CA ALA A 248 -6.40 -10.78 -5.52
C ALA A 248 -7.70 -10.45 -6.26
N LEU A 249 -7.64 -10.44 -7.59
CA LEU A 249 -8.76 -10.21 -8.50
C LEU A 249 -9.03 -11.46 -9.34
N PRO A 250 -10.24 -11.62 -9.92
CA PRO A 250 -10.50 -12.68 -10.89
C PRO A 250 -9.49 -12.67 -12.03
N GLY A 251 -9.04 -13.86 -12.44
CA GLY A 251 -8.02 -13.99 -13.47
C GLY A 251 -8.44 -13.46 -14.84
N ASP A 252 -9.74 -13.35 -15.11
CA ASP A 252 -10.31 -12.80 -16.33
C ASP A 252 -10.55 -11.29 -16.28
N THR A 253 -10.26 -10.62 -15.16
CA THR A 253 -10.36 -9.14 -15.05
C THR A 253 -9.59 -8.49 -16.20
N SER A 254 -10.25 -7.59 -16.93
CA SER A 254 -9.65 -6.94 -18.11
C SER A 254 -8.54 -5.95 -17.73
N ALA A 255 -7.63 -5.71 -18.68
CA ALA A 255 -6.57 -4.71 -18.50
C ALA A 255 -7.15 -3.30 -18.29
N GLU A 256 -8.28 -2.99 -18.90
CA GLU A 256 -8.99 -1.72 -18.79
C GLU A 256 -9.61 -1.54 -17.40
N THR A 257 -10.18 -2.61 -16.82
CA THR A 257 -10.68 -2.58 -15.43
C THR A 257 -9.53 -2.37 -14.45
N ILE A 258 -8.41 -3.07 -14.61
CA ILE A 258 -7.21 -2.88 -13.79
C ILE A 258 -6.69 -1.44 -13.92
N ALA A 259 -6.64 -0.91 -15.15
CA ALA A 259 -6.24 0.48 -15.42
C ALA A 259 -7.20 1.49 -14.75
N ALA A 260 -8.50 1.20 -14.70
CA ALA A 260 -9.48 2.06 -14.04
C ALA A 260 -9.26 2.08 -12.52
N ILE A 261 -9.02 0.93 -11.88
CA ILE A 261 -8.65 0.84 -10.46
C ILE A 261 -7.37 1.66 -10.17
N ILE A 262 -6.37 1.59 -11.05
CA ILE A 262 -5.15 2.40 -10.94
C ILE A 262 -5.47 3.90 -11.06
N ALA A 263 -6.38 4.28 -11.96
CA ALA A 263 -6.79 5.67 -12.14
C ALA A 263 -7.51 6.22 -10.91
N ASP A 264 -8.41 5.45 -10.30
CA ASP A 264 -9.16 5.82 -9.10
C ASP A 264 -8.22 6.03 -7.91
N GLU A 265 -7.30 5.11 -7.67
CA GLU A 265 -6.28 5.26 -6.63
C GLU A 265 -5.35 6.46 -6.88
N ALA A 266 -4.95 6.67 -8.14
CA ALA A 266 -4.15 7.84 -8.49
C ALA A 266 -4.93 9.14 -8.25
N ALA A 267 -6.25 9.17 -8.51
CA ALA A 267 -7.10 10.32 -8.24
C ALA A 267 -7.22 10.60 -6.73
N ILE A 268 -7.41 9.55 -5.91
CA ILE A 268 -7.40 9.66 -4.45
C ILE A 268 -6.08 10.26 -3.96
N GLY A 269 -4.95 9.74 -4.42
CA GLY A 269 -3.63 10.25 -4.07
C GLY A 269 -3.40 11.69 -4.50
N MET A 270 -3.77 12.01 -5.74
CA MET A 270 -3.61 13.33 -6.33
C MET A 270 -4.41 14.40 -5.57
N ILE A 271 -5.69 14.15 -5.30
CA ILE A 271 -6.58 15.12 -4.64
C ILE A 271 -6.21 15.31 -3.17
N ASN A 272 -5.88 14.23 -2.48
CA ASN A 272 -5.55 14.28 -1.05
C ASN A 272 -4.07 14.64 -0.78
N THR A 273 -3.26 14.85 -1.81
CA THR A 273 -1.83 15.16 -1.67
C THR A 273 -1.10 14.10 -0.82
N LYS A 274 -1.43 12.83 -1.06
CA LYS A 274 -0.83 11.69 -0.36
C LYS A 274 -0.30 10.67 -1.36
N THR A 275 0.63 9.83 -0.93
CA THR A 275 1.02 8.66 -1.70
C THR A 275 -0.14 7.67 -1.74
N THR A 276 -0.46 7.19 -2.94
CA THR A 276 -1.27 6.00 -3.14
C THR A 276 -0.51 4.99 -3.99
N ALA A 277 -0.78 3.72 -3.76
CA ALA A 277 -0.17 2.60 -4.47
C ALA A 277 -1.25 1.59 -4.86
N VAL A 278 -1.01 0.87 -5.95
CA VAL A 278 -1.83 -0.26 -6.38
C VAL A 278 -0.94 -1.47 -6.58
N ARG A 279 -1.20 -2.52 -5.82
CA ARG A 279 -0.59 -3.85 -5.96
C ARG A 279 -1.73 -4.86 -6.02
N VAL A 280 -2.21 -5.14 -7.25
CA VAL A 280 -3.31 -6.05 -7.53
C VAL A 280 -2.84 -7.25 -8.34
N ILE A 281 -3.40 -8.41 -8.05
CA ILE A 281 -3.02 -9.69 -8.65
C ILE A 281 -4.24 -10.29 -9.34
N PRO A 282 -4.42 -10.12 -10.67
CA PRO A 282 -5.43 -10.85 -11.41
C PRO A 282 -4.99 -12.32 -11.50
N ALA A 283 -5.50 -13.16 -10.59
CA ALA A 283 -5.03 -14.52 -10.35
C ALA A 283 -5.50 -15.45 -11.46
N PRO A 284 -4.61 -15.98 -12.32
CA PRO A 284 -5.01 -16.81 -13.46
C PRO A 284 -5.82 -18.03 -13.02
N GLY A 285 -6.95 -18.26 -13.69
CA GLY A 285 -7.85 -19.38 -13.43
C GLY A 285 -8.75 -19.24 -12.18
N CYS A 286 -8.51 -18.25 -11.34
CA CYS A 286 -9.30 -18.02 -10.13
C CYS A 286 -10.51 -17.11 -10.37
N LYS A 287 -11.55 -17.31 -9.56
CA LYS A 287 -12.83 -16.57 -9.57
C LYS A 287 -13.11 -16.00 -8.17
N VAL A 288 -14.08 -15.12 -8.09
CA VAL A 288 -14.58 -14.59 -6.80
C VAL A 288 -14.91 -15.73 -5.85
N GLY A 289 -14.37 -15.65 -4.63
CA GLY A 289 -14.54 -16.66 -3.58
C GLY A 289 -13.42 -17.71 -3.52
N ASP A 290 -12.57 -17.82 -4.55
CA ASP A 290 -11.36 -18.61 -4.47
C ASP A 290 -10.32 -17.92 -3.57
N THR A 291 -9.32 -18.67 -3.12
CA THR A 291 -8.20 -18.14 -2.35
C THR A 291 -6.90 -18.35 -3.12
N VAL A 292 -6.04 -17.33 -3.15
CA VAL A 292 -4.72 -17.39 -3.76
C VAL A 292 -3.67 -17.41 -2.66
N GLU A 293 -2.76 -18.39 -2.72
CA GLU A 293 -1.65 -18.53 -1.79
C GLU A 293 -0.37 -17.91 -2.37
N PHE A 294 0.20 -16.94 -1.67
CA PHE A 294 1.48 -16.33 -2.02
C PHE A 294 2.63 -16.85 -1.18
N GLY A 295 2.32 -17.36 0.02
CA GLY A 295 3.28 -17.93 0.96
C GLY A 295 4.11 -16.90 1.73
N GLY A 296 4.80 -17.39 2.77
CA GLY A 296 5.70 -16.57 3.59
C GLY A 296 5.00 -15.36 4.20
N LEU A 297 5.63 -14.20 4.12
CA LEU A 297 5.09 -12.93 4.64
C LEU A 297 3.97 -12.36 3.76
N LEU A 298 3.83 -12.81 2.53
CA LEU A 298 2.79 -12.33 1.62
C LEU A 298 1.45 -13.03 1.83
N GLY A 299 1.42 -14.14 2.56
CA GLY A 299 0.23 -14.85 3.02
C GLY A 299 -0.67 -15.37 1.92
N SER A 300 -1.98 -15.14 2.07
CA SER A 300 -3.02 -15.58 1.12
C SER A 300 -4.11 -14.52 1.00
N ALA A 301 -4.78 -14.46 -0.15
CA ALA A 301 -5.89 -13.51 -0.34
C ALA A 301 -7.13 -14.20 -0.92
N PRO A 302 -8.33 -13.88 -0.41
CA PRO A 302 -9.56 -14.19 -1.10
C PRO A 302 -9.66 -13.33 -2.37
N VAL A 303 -10.08 -13.94 -3.48
CA VAL A 303 -10.33 -13.24 -4.74
C VAL A 303 -11.56 -12.35 -4.58
N GLN A 304 -11.38 -11.04 -4.72
CA GLN A 304 -12.43 -10.05 -4.55
C GLN A 304 -13.16 -9.75 -5.85
N ALA A 305 -14.45 -9.43 -5.73
CA ALA A 305 -15.25 -9.04 -6.88
C ALA A 305 -14.81 -7.66 -7.42
N VAL A 306 -14.86 -7.52 -8.74
CA VAL A 306 -14.79 -6.25 -9.45
C VAL A 306 -16.14 -5.94 -10.11
N HIS A 307 -16.43 -4.67 -10.38
CA HIS A 307 -17.65 -4.31 -11.08
C HIS A 307 -17.67 -4.90 -12.51
N PRO A 308 -18.81 -5.45 -12.95
CA PRO A 308 -18.91 -6.12 -14.26
C PRO A 308 -19.00 -5.16 -15.46
N TYR A 309 -19.07 -3.86 -15.21
CA TYR A 309 -19.23 -2.86 -16.25
C TYR A 309 -17.90 -2.41 -16.82
N SER A 310 -17.87 -2.17 -18.14
CA SER A 310 -16.64 -1.85 -18.86
C SER A 310 -16.18 -0.41 -18.63
N SER A 311 -14.89 -0.24 -18.35
CA SER A 311 -14.19 1.06 -18.34
C SER A 311 -13.36 1.30 -19.61
N ALA A 312 -13.50 0.47 -20.64
CA ALA A 312 -12.63 0.51 -21.81
C ALA A 312 -12.63 1.86 -22.55
N GLU A 313 -13.79 2.47 -22.75
CA GLU A 313 -13.90 3.78 -23.42
C GLU A 313 -13.25 4.89 -22.56
N PHE A 314 -13.41 4.85 -21.25
CA PHE A 314 -12.77 5.79 -20.33
C PHE A 314 -11.25 5.71 -20.43
N ILE A 315 -10.70 4.52 -20.35
CA ILE A 315 -9.24 4.28 -20.42
C ILE A 315 -8.70 4.62 -21.82
N ALA A 316 -9.42 4.29 -22.88
CA ALA A 316 -9.04 4.58 -24.27
C ALA A 316 -8.91 6.08 -24.59
N ARG A 317 -9.49 6.97 -23.78
CA ARG A 317 -9.34 8.43 -23.98
C ARG A 317 -7.88 8.87 -23.84
N GLY A 318 -7.09 8.20 -23.02
CA GLY A 318 -5.67 8.53 -22.83
C GLY A 318 -5.42 9.95 -22.32
N GLY A 319 -4.24 10.49 -22.64
CA GLY A 319 -3.86 11.86 -22.31
C GLY A 319 -3.59 12.06 -20.81
N ARG A 320 -4.09 13.15 -20.24
CA ARG A 320 -3.80 13.51 -18.85
C ARG A 320 -5.05 14.03 -18.12
N ILE A 321 -5.30 13.52 -16.91
CA ILE A 321 -6.17 14.18 -15.95
C ILE A 321 -5.34 15.30 -15.30
N PRO A 322 -5.74 16.59 -15.42
CA PRO A 322 -4.96 17.71 -14.90
C PRO A 322 -4.80 17.67 -13.38
N ALA A 323 -3.73 18.30 -12.89
CA ALA A 323 -3.54 18.50 -11.46
C ALA A 323 -4.71 19.32 -10.86
N PRO A 324 -5.13 19.03 -9.63
CA PRO A 324 -6.26 19.68 -8.98
C PRO A 324 -5.92 21.11 -8.55
N LEU A 325 -6.93 21.93 -8.39
CA LEU A 325 -6.80 23.28 -7.84
C LEU A 325 -6.87 23.22 -6.30
N HIS A 326 -5.71 23.09 -5.65
CA HIS A 326 -5.61 22.89 -4.20
C HIS A 326 -6.09 24.07 -3.34
N SER A 327 -6.22 25.28 -3.92
CA SER A 327 -6.71 26.44 -3.19
C SER A 327 -8.21 26.43 -2.91
N LEU A 328 -8.97 25.61 -3.62
CA LEU A 328 -10.41 25.43 -3.42
C LEU A 328 -10.62 24.11 -2.68
N LYS A 329 -10.83 24.22 -1.36
CA LYS A 329 -11.23 23.11 -0.52
C LYS A 329 -12.72 23.25 -0.25
N ASN A 330 -13.50 22.43 -0.89
CA ASN A 330 -14.94 22.35 -0.66
C ASN A 330 -15.23 21.33 0.41
#